data_fa8967020feb961ea0b220118c0bff66
#
_entry.id   fa8967020feb961ea0b220118c0bff66
#
_cell.length_a   1.000
_cell.length_b   1.000
_cell.length_c   1.000
_cell.angle_alpha   90.00
_cell.angle_beta   90.00
_cell.angle_gamma   90.00
#
_symmetry.space_group_name_H-M   'P 1'
#
loop_
_entity.id
_entity.type
_entity.pdbx_description
1 polymer ?
#
loop_
_entity_poly.entity_id
_entity_poly.type
_entity_poly.pdbx_seq_one_letter_code
_entity_poly.pdbx_strand_id
1 'polypeptide(L)'
;MYEGNPYFYGTGRRKKSVARVRVYPGTGKIIINDRSIDDYFGLETLKLIVRQPLALTETTEKFDVICKVQGGGVTGQAGAIRHGLSRALLQYDETLRGTLKKAGFLTRDPRMKERNTVSKAHAAHPSSARDNRSLLCKTALRVFSRSVFLRKTHVRRGELLFFVF
;
A
#
# COMPACT_ATOMS: atom_id res chain seq x y z
N MET A 1 -26.78 21.17 12.26
CA MET A 1 -27.17 20.85 13.64
C MET A 1 -26.01 21.00 14.65
N TYR A 2 -24.75 20.81 14.24
CA TYR A 2 -23.58 20.91 15.12
C TYR A 2 -22.68 22.11 14.82
N GLU A 3 -23.06 22.97 13.86
CA GLU A 3 -22.28 24.16 13.50
C GLU A 3 -22.38 25.20 14.62
N GLY A 4 -21.21 25.65 15.10
CA GLY A 4 -21.12 26.60 16.22
C GLY A 4 -20.89 25.98 17.61
N ASN A 5 -21.08 24.67 17.78
CA ASN A 5 -20.82 24.03 19.06
C ASN A 5 -19.33 23.73 19.27
N PRO A 6 -18.80 23.86 20.50
CA PRO A 6 -17.43 23.47 20.78
C PRO A 6 -17.23 21.96 20.54
N TYR A 7 -16.14 21.59 19.90
CA TYR A 7 -15.82 20.22 19.58
C TYR A 7 -14.34 19.90 19.85
N PHE A 8 -14.07 18.64 20.13
CA PHE A 8 -12.73 18.10 20.20
C PHE A 8 -12.33 17.49 18.86
N TYR A 9 -11.16 17.84 18.34
CA TYR A 9 -10.76 17.47 17.00
C TYR A 9 -9.62 16.44 17.00
N GLY A 10 -9.75 15.38 16.20
CA GLY A 10 -8.69 14.41 16.02
C GLY A 10 -8.57 13.93 14.58
N THR A 11 -7.35 13.90 14.05
CA THR A 11 -7.07 13.27 12.76
C THR A 11 -6.50 11.90 12.95
N GLY A 12 -7.07 10.91 12.23
CA GLY A 12 -6.54 9.55 12.20
C GLY A 12 -6.15 9.13 10.79
N ARG A 13 -5.17 8.25 10.70
CA ARG A 13 -4.68 7.72 9.43
C ARG A 13 -4.40 6.23 9.52
N ARG A 14 -4.81 5.47 8.51
CA ARG A 14 -4.44 4.06 8.35
C ARG A 14 -4.36 3.71 6.88
N LYS A 15 -3.27 3.07 6.44
CA LYS A 15 -2.98 2.81 5.01
C LYS A 15 -3.08 4.12 4.20
N LYS A 16 -3.95 4.18 3.20
CA LYS A 16 -4.24 5.38 2.40
C LYS A 16 -5.47 6.15 2.90
N SER A 17 -6.12 5.70 4.00
CA SER A 17 -7.31 6.33 4.55
C SER A 17 -6.94 7.44 5.52
N VAL A 18 -7.67 8.55 5.44
CA VAL A 18 -7.56 9.71 6.33
C VAL A 18 -8.94 9.98 6.91
N ALA A 19 -9.05 10.06 8.23
CA ALA A 19 -10.27 10.41 8.95
C ALA A 19 -10.07 11.73 9.70
N ARG A 20 -11.01 12.64 9.53
CA ARG A 20 -11.14 13.87 10.34
C ARG A 20 -12.31 13.66 11.27
N VAL A 21 -12.02 13.56 12.56
CA VAL A 21 -13.00 13.23 13.59
C VAL A 21 -13.27 14.47 14.43
N ARG A 22 -14.53 14.80 14.61
CA ARG A 22 -15.02 15.84 15.51
C ARG A 22 -15.91 15.17 16.55
N VAL A 23 -15.64 15.40 17.80
CA VAL A 23 -16.38 14.84 18.94
C VAL A 23 -17.11 15.98 19.63
N TYR A 24 -18.42 15.86 19.73
CA TYR A 24 -19.30 16.80 20.40
C TYR A 24 -19.89 16.17 21.66
N PRO A 25 -20.20 16.93 22.69
CA PRO A 25 -21.04 16.43 23.78
C PRO A 25 -22.43 16.05 23.22
N GLY A 26 -22.90 14.84 23.54
CA GLY A 26 -24.16 14.37 22.95
C GLY A 26 -24.67 13.06 23.50
N THR A 27 -25.30 12.23 22.69
CA THR A 27 -26.07 11.05 23.03
C THR A 27 -25.49 9.73 22.52
N GLY A 28 -24.30 9.74 21.92
CA GLY A 28 -23.66 8.52 21.40
C GLY A 28 -23.87 8.26 19.91
N LYS A 29 -24.33 9.26 19.15
CA LYS A 29 -24.55 9.11 17.70
C LYS A 29 -23.22 9.16 16.95
N ILE A 30 -23.01 8.23 16.01
CA ILE A 30 -21.80 8.21 15.15
C ILE A 30 -22.23 8.38 13.71
N ILE A 31 -21.81 9.49 13.12
CA ILE A 31 -22.12 9.88 11.74
C ILE A 31 -20.82 9.89 10.93
N ILE A 32 -20.81 9.20 9.79
CA ILE A 32 -19.64 9.06 8.91
C ILE A 32 -20.02 9.49 7.49
N ASN A 33 -19.42 10.56 7.00
CA ASN A 33 -19.74 11.12 5.68
C ASN A 33 -21.26 11.29 5.50
N ASP A 34 -21.92 11.91 6.49
CA ASP A 34 -23.35 12.22 6.51
C ASP A 34 -24.28 10.97 6.49
N ARG A 35 -23.73 9.78 6.82
CA ARG A 35 -24.48 8.51 6.97
C ARG A 35 -24.31 7.96 8.38
N SER A 36 -25.26 7.16 8.82
CA SER A 36 -25.13 6.44 10.09
C SER A 36 -23.98 5.41 10.02
N ILE A 37 -23.43 5.03 11.17
CA ILE A 37 -22.39 3.97 11.21
C ILE A 37 -22.93 2.65 10.65
N ASP A 38 -24.22 2.38 10.83
CA ASP A 38 -24.85 1.12 10.41
C ASP A 38 -25.03 1.05 8.90
N ASP A 39 -25.33 2.18 8.26
CA ASP A 39 -25.45 2.30 6.81
C ASP A 39 -24.08 2.36 6.10
N TYR A 40 -23.07 2.90 6.80
CA TYR A 40 -21.75 3.05 6.22
C TYR A 40 -20.92 1.77 6.27
N PHE A 41 -20.96 1.05 7.39
CA PHE A 41 -20.27 -0.22 7.58
C PHE A 41 -21.25 -1.38 7.60
N GLY A 42 -21.26 -2.19 6.55
CA GLY A 42 -22.07 -3.41 6.48
C GLY A 42 -21.60 -4.54 7.40
N LEU A 43 -20.34 -4.47 7.93
CA LEU A 43 -19.76 -5.50 8.79
C LEU A 43 -19.74 -5.04 10.25
N GLU A 44 -20.32 -5.83 11.14
CA GLU A 44 -20.34 -5.57 12.58
C GLU A 44 -18.93 -5.44 13.18
N THR A 45 -17.98 -6.23 12.70
CA THR A 45 -16.58 -6.15 13.16
C THR A 45 -15.98 -4.78 12.95
N LEU A 46 -16.32 -4.08 11.86
CA LEU A 46 -15.82 -2.72 11.59
C LEU A 46 -16.48 -1.69 12.50
N LYS A 47 -17.76 -1.84 12.79
CA LYS A 47 -18.48 -1.00 13.75
C LYS A 47 -17.89 -1.13 15.15
N LEU A 48 -17.58 -2.36 15.59
CA LEU A 48 -16.89 -2.62 16.85
C LEU A 48 -15.53 -1.93 16.92
N ILE A 49 -14.72 -1.99 15.83
CA ILE A 49 -13.41 -1.31 15.78
C ILE A 49 -13.56 0.19 16.00
N VAL A 50 -14.57 0.81 15.43
CA VAL A 50 -14.83 2.25 15.60
C VAL A 50 -15.27 2.58 17.03
N ARG A 51 -16.08 1.75 17.64
CA ARG A 51 -16.62 1.94 19.01
C ARG A 51 -15.58 1.63 20.11
N GLN A 52 -14.52 0.85 19.82
CA GLN A 52 -13.51 0.43 20.80
C GLN A 52 -12.99 1.56 21.72
N PRO A 53 -12.58 2.73 21.21
CA PRO A 53 -12.06 3.79 22.09
C PRO A 53 -13.11 4.32 23.06
N LEU A 54 -14.36 4.48 22.63
CA LEU A 54 -15.45 4.95 23.46
C LEU A 54 -15.85 3.91 24.54
N ALA A 55 -15.87 2.64 24.17
CA ALA A 55 -16.14 1.55 25.10
C ALA A 55 -15.04 1.44 26.17
N LEU A 56 -13.76 1.58 25.79
CA LEU A 56 -12.64 1.52 26.72
C LEU A 56 -12.63 2.68 27.73
N THR A 57 -13.14 3.84 27.31
CA THR A 57 -13.17 5.05 28.14
C THR A 57 -14.52 5.26 28.83
N GLU A 58 -15.48 4.33 28.64
CA GLU A 58 -16.86 4.40 29.18
C GLU A 58 -17.57 5.73 28.83
N THR A 59 -17.32 6.19 27.60
CA THR A 59 -17.85 7.48 27.13
C THR A 59 -18.81 7.33 25.94
N THR A 60 -19.34 6.12 25.72
CA THR A 60 -20.16 5.78 24.54
C THR A 60 -21.41 6.66 24.44
N GLU A 61 -22.06 6.97 25.57
CA GLU A 61 -23.31 7.74 25.60
C GLU A 61 -23.08 9.26 25.79
N LYS A 62 -21.84 9.68 26.05
CA LYS A 62 -21.51 11.07 26.36
C LYS A 62 -21.19 11.92 25.14
N PHE A 63 -20.82 11.28 24.03
CA PHE A 63 -20.29 11.98 22.86
C PHE A 63 -20.95 11.58 21.57
N ASP A 64 -21.29 12.57 20.77
CA ASP A 64 -21.64 12.43 19.36
C ASP A 64 -20.39 12.59 18.50
N VAL A 65 -20.20 11.69 17.55
CA VAL A 65 -18.99 11.63 16.73
C VAL A 65 -19.33 11.91 15.26
N ILE A 66 -18.74 12.96 14.69
CA ILE A 66 -18.88 13.28 13.29
C ILE A 66 -17.55 13.07 12.60
N CYS A 67 -17.53 12.18 11.62
CA CYS A 67 -16.32 11.78 10.88
C CYS A 67 -16.44 12.14 9.40
N LYS A 68 -15.45 12.86 8.87
CA LYS A 68 -15.24 12.97 7.43
C LYS A 68 -14.05 12.10 7.05
N VAL A 69 -14.31 11.08 6.23
CA VAL A 69 -13.30 10.05 5.86
C VAL A 69 -13.09 10.04 4.37
N GLN A 70 -11.82 9.96 3.95
CA GLN A 70 -11.42 9.94 2.55
C GLN A 70 -10.35 8.87 2.28
N GLY A 71 -10.41 8.30 1.09
CA GLY A 71 -9.41 7.37 0.57
C GLY A 71 -9.40 5.99 1.21
N GLY A 72 -8.65 5.08 0.59
CA GLY A 72 -8.51 3.69 1.05
C GLY A 72 -9.79 2.85 0.98
N GLY A 73 -9.76 1.71 1.64
CA GLY A 73 -10.93 0.81 1.76
C GLY A 73 -11.57 0.87 3.14
N VAL A 74 -12.77 0.32 3.27
CA VAL A 74 -13.60 0.35 4.49
C VAL A 74 -12.87 -0.09 5.76
N THR A 75 -12.05 -1.14 5.68
CA THR A 75 -11.22 -1.60 6.80
C THR A 75 -10.15 -0.58 7.21
N GLY A 76 -9.57 0.11 6.24
CA GLY A 76 -8.61 1.19 6.48
C GLY A 76 -9.29 2.40 7.13
N GLN A 77 -10.47 2.73 6.65
CA GLN A 77 -11.28 3.84 7.16
C GLN A 77 -11.71 3.62 8.62
N ALA A 78 -12.21 2.43 8.97
CA ALA A 78 -12.55 2.09 10.35
C ALA A 78 -11.35 2.25 11.30
N GLY A 79 -10.16 1.75 10.90
CA GLY A 79 -8.95 1.94 11.68
C GLY A 79 -8.46 3.39 11.75
N ALA A 80 -8.68 4.18 10.70
CA ALA A 80 -8.38 5.61 10.72
C ALA A 80 -9.32 6.37 11.67
N ILE A 81 -10.61 6.05 11.67
CA ILE A 81 -11.59 6.63 12.60
C ILE A 81 -11.21 6.29 14.05
N ARG A 82 -10.88 5.04 14.35
CA ARG A 82 -10.42 4.62 15.69
C ARG A 82 -9.24 5.46 16.18
N HIS A 83 -8.23 5.61 15.36
CA HIS A 83 -7.05 6.42 15.70
C HIS A 83 -7.39 7.91 15.87
N GLY A 84 -8.23 8.49 14.99
CA GLY A 84 -8.65 9.88 15.08
C GLY A 84 -9.49 10.15 16.34
N LEU A 85 -10.42 9.24 16.64
CA LEU A 85 -11.29 9.31 17.81
C LEU A 85 -10.48 9.27 19.11
N SER A 86 -9.52 8.34 19.22
CA SER A 86 -8.64 8.27 20.40
C SER A 86 -7.84 9.56 20.61
N ARG A 87 -7.42 10.23 19.54
CA ARG A 87 -6.74 11.53 19.62
C ARG A 87 -7.67 12.67 20.02
N ALA A 88 -8.92 12.64 19.57
CA ALA A 88 -9.93 13.63 19.99
C ALA A 88 -10.28 13.49 21.45
N LEU A 89 -10.41 12.25 21.99
CA LEU A 89 -10.66 11.98 23.39
C LEU A 89 -9.53 12.50 24.30
N LEU A 90 -8.27 12.51 23.83
CA LEU A 90 -7.17 13.10 24.59
C LEU A 90 -7.24 14.63 24.72
N GLN A 91 -7.93 15.31 23.79
CA GLN A 91 -8.17 16.75 23.94
C GLN A 91 -9.27 17.05 24.97
N TYR A 92 -10.17 16.09 25.18
CA TYR A 92 -11.17 16.19 26.23
C TYR A 92 -10.57 15.92 27.61
N ASP A 93 -9.83 14.81 27.74
CA ASP A 93 -9.24 14.40 29.01
C ASP A 93 -7.86 13.73 28.81
N GLU A 94 -6.82 14.36 29.35
CA GLU A 94 -5.44 13.87 29.27
C GLU A 94 -5.20 12.61 30.10
N THR A 95 -5.99 12.37 31.15
CA THR A 95 -5.86 11.20 32.03
C THR A 95 -6.06 9.89 31.28
N LEU A 96 -6.89 9.89 30.21
CA LEU A 96 -7.16 8.75 29.36
C LEU A 96 -5.97 8.29 28.51
N ARG A 97 -4.88 9.08 28.50
CA ARG A 97 -3.69 8.77 27.71
C ARG A 97 -3.06 7.43 28.09
N GLY A 98 -3.01 7.11 29.37
CA GLY A 98 -2.45 5.85 29.86
C GLY A 98 -3.19 4.62 29.33
N THR A 99 -4.52 4.61 29.44
CA THR A 99 -5.42 3.55 28.98
C THR A 99 -5.41 3.41 27.47
N LEU A 100 -5.54 4.49 26.72
CA LEU A 100 -5.55 4.49 25.25
C LEU A 100 -4.19 4.08 24.65
N LYS A 101 -3.08 4.44 25.33
CA LYS A 101 -1.73 4.04 24.92
C LYS A 101 -1.50 2.55 25.16
N LYS A 102 -1.91 2.00 26.31
CA LYS A 102 -1.82 0.56 26.63
C LYS A 102 -2.60 -0.27 25.62
N ALA A 103 -3.80 0.19 25.23
CA ALA A 103 -4.62 -0.45 24.19
C ALA A 103 -4.07 -0.30 22.74
N GLY A 104 -3.01 0.52 22.54
CA GLY A 104 -2.38 0.73 21.23
C GLY A 104 -3.18 1.62 20.28
N PHE A 105 -4.20 2.35 20.73
CA PHE A 105 -5.05 3.16 19.87
C PHE A 105 -4.44 4.50 19.45
N LEU A 106 -3.43 4.97 20.17
CA LEU A 106 -2.72 6.21 19.86
C LEU A 106 -1.60 6.02 18.84
N THR A 107 -1.14 4.80 18.66
CA THR A 107 -0.07 4.48 17.71
C THR A 107 -0.67 4.24 16.32
N ARG A 108 -0.13 4.94 15.31
CA ARG A 108 -0.53 4.70 13.93
C ARG A 108 -0.01 3.32 13.49
N ASP A 109 -0.88 2.50 12.89
CA ASP A 109 -0.49 1.25 12.24
C ASP A 109 0.29 1.56 10.94
N PRO A 110 1.61 1.26 10.86
CA PRO A 110 2.42 1.54 9.68
C PRO A 110 2.21 0.54 8.55
N ARG A 111 1.52 -0.57 8.78
CA ARG A 111 1.36 -1.65 7.82
C ARG A 111 0.65 -1.17 6.56
N MET A 112 1.32 -1.26 5.43
CA MET A 112 0.76 -1.02 4.10
C MET A 112 0.79 -2.32 3.29
N LYS A 113 0.16 -2.32 2.11
CA LYS A 113 0.30 -3.44 1.18
C LYS A 113 1.77 -3.56 0.77
N GLU A 114 2.37 -4.70 1.01
CA GLU A 114 3.73 -5.00 0.60
C GLU A 114 3.83 -5.00 -0.93
N ARG A 115 4.94 -4.46 -1.44
CA ARG A 115 5.20 -4.43 -2.86
C ARG A 115 5.73 -5.78 -3.30
N ASN A 116 5.05 -6.45 -4.23
CA ASN A 116 5.56 -7.67 -4.85
C ASN A 116 6.86 -7.36 -5.61
N THR A 117 8.01 -7.66 -5.01
CA THR A 117 9.34 -7.49 -5.62
C THR A 117 9.69 -8.66 -6.55
N VAL A 118 9.08 -9.82 -6.36
CA VAL A 118 9.34 -11.06 -7.11
C VAL A 118 9.12 -10.90 -8.61
N SER A 119 8.09 -10.16 -9.02
CA SER A 119 7.83 -9.91 -10.45
C SER A 119 8.89 -9.02 -11.14
N LYS A 120 9.65 -8.22 -10.37
CA LYS A 120 10.73 -7.39 -10.91
C LYS A 120 12.08 -8.11 -10.94
N ALA A 121 12.34 -9.05 -10.06
CA ALA A 121 13.58 -9.83 -10.07
C ALA A 121 13.67 -10.71 -11.34
N HIS A 122 12.55 -11.25 -11.83
CA HIS A 122 12.54 -12.00 -13.10
C HIS A 122 12.52 -11.11 -14.35
N ALA A 123 12.04 -9.88 -14.25
CA ALA A 123 12.08 -8.92 -15.36
C ALA A 123 13.39 -8.13 -15.47
N ALA A 124 14.23 -8.14 -14.44
CA ALA A 124 15.43 -7.31 -14.34
C ALA A 124 16.73 -8.00 -14.72
N HIS A 125 16.71 -9.15 -15.41
CA HIS A 125 17.90 -9.71 -16.04
C HIS A 125 17.76 -9.75 -17.57
N PRO A 126 17.84 -8.58 -18.24
CA PRO A 126 18.06 -8.57 -19.69
C PRO A 126 19.51 -8.93 -20.06
N SER A 127 20.43 -9.02 -19.08
CA SER A 127 21.83 -9.35 -19.30
C SER A 127 22.05 -10.81 -19.74
N SER A 128 21.33 -11.78 -19.18
CA SER A 128 21.50 -13.19 -19.56
C SER A 128 21.02 -13.50 -20.99
N ALA A 129 20.00 -12.79 -21.48
CA ALA A 129 19.51 -12.97 -22.84
C ALA A 129 20.42 -12.29 -23.90
N ARG A 130 21.14 -11.22 -23.55
CA ARG A 130 22.11 -10.57 -24.46
C ARG A 130 23.40 -11.37 -24.58
N ASP A 131 23.88 -11.94 -23.48
CA ASP A 131 25.10 -12.73 -23.49
C ASP A 131 24.96 -14.01 -24.30
N ASN A 132 23.81 -14.67 -24.27
CA ASN A 132 23.55 -15.85 -25.09
C ASN A 132 23.49 -15.53 -26.59
N ARG A 133 22.98 -14.36 -26.99
CA ARG A 133 23.01 -13.93 -28.41
C ARG A 133 24.43 -13.58 -28.87
N SER A 134 25.24 -12.97 -28.01
CA SER A 134 26.63 -12.65 -28.32
C SER A 134 27.51 -13.89 -28.39
N LEU A 135 27.28 -14.89 -27.58
CA LEU A 135 27.98 -16.18 -27.62
C LEU A 135 27.60 -17.00 -28.85
N LEU A 136 26.33 -17.06 -29.23
CA LEU A 136 25.88 -17.73 -30.46
C LEU A 136 26.45 -17.05 -31.72
N CYS A 137 26.52 -15.72 -31.74
CA CYS A 137 27.13 -15.00 -32.85
C CYS A 137 28.64 -15.22 -32.94
N LYS A 138 29.34 -15.27 -31.79
CA LYS A 138 30.78 -15.54 -31.74
C LYS A 138 31.14 -16.98 -32.11
N THR A 139 30.32 -17.96 -31.74
CA THR A 139 30.52 -19.35 -32.15
C THR A 139 30.17 -19.59 -33.61
N ALA A 140 29.12 -18.95 -34.16
CA ALA A 140 28.80 -19.03 -35.58
C ALA A 140 29.90 -18.39 -36.48
N LEU A 141 30.47 -17.28 -36.07
CA LEU A 141 31.61 -16.64 -36.79
C LEU A 141 32.89 -17.49 -36.74
N ARG A 142 33.16 -18.19 -35.62
CA ARG A 142 34.33 -19.10 -35.54
C ARG A 142 34.17 -20.34 -36.39
N VAL A 143 32.99 -20.91 -36.49
CA VAL A 143 32.70 -22.08 -37.31
C VAL A 143 32.79 -21.70 -38.81
N PHE A 144 32.25 -20.53 -39.18
CA PHE A 144 32.34 -20.05 -40.57
C PHE A 144 33.77 -19.70 -41.00
N SER A 145 34.57 -19.10 -40.14
CA SER A 145 35.99 -18.82 -40.40
C SER A 145 36.82 -20.11 -40.55
N ARG A 146 36.49 -21.15 -39.78
CA ARG A 146 37.24 -22.42 -39.85
C ARG A 146 36.92 -23.24 -41.11
N SER A 147 35.68 -23.20 -41.62
CA SER A 147 35.27 -23.89 -42.83
C SER A 147 35.85 -23.23 -44.11
N VAL A 148 36.00 -21.92 -44.10
CA VAL A 148 36.62 -21.19 -45.22
C VAL A 148 38.15 -21.42 -45.25
N PHE A 149 38.79 -21.59 -44.08
CA PHE A 149 40.22 -21.85 -44.03
C PHE A 149 40.60 -23.27 -44.48
N LEU A 150 39.76 -24.29 -44.26
CA LEU A 150 39.98 -25.67 -44.68
C LEU A 150 39.79 -25.87 -46.20
N ARG A 151 39.11 -25.02 -46.91
CA ARG A 151 38.99 -25.09 -48.38
C ARG A 151 40.11 -24.45 -49.17
N LYS A 152 41.02 -23.73 -48.53
CA LYS A 152 42.13 -23.01 -49.20
C LYS A 152 43.41 -23.80 -49.30
N THR A 153 43.50 -25.00 -48.79
CA THR A 153 44.75 -25.82 -48.78
C THR A 153 44.81 -26.92 -49.82
N HIS A 154 43.81 -26.99 -50.75
CA HIS A 154 43.86 -28.03 -51.78
C HIS A 154 43.60 -27.49 -53.19
N VAL A 155 44.45 -26.55 -53.66
CA VAL A 155 44.52 -26.22 -55.09
C VAL A 155 45.94 -26.37 -55.51
N ARG A 156 46.21 -27.44 -56.29
CA ARG A 156 47.44 -27.68 -57.03
C ARG A 156 47.63 -26.58 -58.08
N ARG A 157 48.87 -26.19 -58.28
CA ARG A 157 49.38 -25.32 -59.33
C ARG A 157 48.68 -25.56 -60.67
N GLY A 158 48.12 -24.48 -61.22
CA GLY A 158 47.71 -24.35 -62.60
C GLY A 158 46.20 -24.17 -62.74
N GLU A 159 45.86 -22.97 -63.14
CA GLU A 159 44.56 -22.48 -63.66
C GLU A 159 43.76 -21.58 -62.73
N LEU A 160 43.82 -20.32 -63.09
CA LEU A 160 42.97 -19.23 -62.68
C LEU A 160 41.63 -19.36 -63.40
N LEU A 161 40.58 -19.67 -62.69
CA LEU A 161 39.23 -19.41 -63.18
C LEU A 161 38.44 -18.73 -62.06
N PHE A 162 38.18 -17.45 -62.29
CA PHE A 162 37.25 -16.66 -61.52
C PHE A 162 35.84 -17.24 -61.72
N PHE A 163 35.15 -17.64 -60.63
CA PHE A 163 33.72 -17.72 -60.64
C PHE A 163 33.19 -17.01 -59.38
N VAL A 164 32.49 -15.91 -59.67
CA VAL A 164 31.67 -15.17 -58.71
C VAL A 164 30.34 -15.84 -58.68
N PHE A 165 29.89 -16.22 -57.53
CA PHE A 165 28.46 -16.24 -57.14
C PHE A 165 28.35 -15.93 -55.68
#